data_f64faff47dc64d0e700ecce7ab5d2220
#
_entry.id   f64faff47dc64d0e700ecce7ab5d2220
#
_cell.length_a   1.000
_cell.length_b   1.000
_cell.length_c   1.000
_cell.angle_alpha   90.00
_cell.angle_beta   90.00
_cell.angle_gamma   90.00
#
_symmetry.space_group_name_H-M   'P 1'
#
loop_
_entity.id
_entity.type
_entity.pdbx_description
1 polymer ?
#
loop_
_entity_poly.entity_id
_entity_poly.type
_entity_poly.pdbx_seq_one_letter_code
_entity_poly.pdbx_strand_id
1 'polypeptide(L)'
;MTNPKGRFGIHGGQYIPETLMNAIIELEEAYEHYKNDDAFNRELTKLFNEYAGRPSRLYFAEKMTKDLGGAKIYLKREDLNHTGSHKINNVLGQALLAKKMGKTRLIAETGAGQHGVATATAAALMNMECVVFMGKEDTERQALNVYRMKLLGAQVVPVTTGTATLKDAVSEAMREWTKRISDTHYCLGSVMGPHPFPTIVRDFQAVISREIKQQLMDKEGKLPDAVIACVGGGSNAMGSFYHFIENKQVKLIGCEAAGRGIDTFETAATVNTGRVGIFHGMKSYFCQDKYGQIAPVYSISAGLDYPGVGPEHANLHDTGRAQYVPVTDEEAVCAFEYLSKTEGIIPAIESAHAVAYALKLAPTMDKDKIIVITISGRGDKDCAQIARYRGENIYE
;
A
#
# COMPACT_ATOMS: atom_id res chain seq x y z
N MET A 1 -11.54 -26.86 -7.24
CA MET A 1 -10.75 -27.19 -6.03
C MET A 1 -10.75 -25.95 -5.17
N THR A 2 -11.23 -26.02 -3.94
CA THR A 2 -11.16 -24.91 -2.98
C THR A 2 -9.66 -24.68 -2.66
N ASN A 3 -9.18 -23.46 -2.87
CA ASN A 3 -7.81 -23.11 -2.47
C ASN A 3 -7.64 -23.39 -0.96
N PRO A 4 -6.54 -24.04 -0.55
CA PRO A 4 -6.24 -24.17 0.87
C PRO A 4 -6.24 -22.81 1.53
N LYS A 5 -6.68 -22.73 2.78
CA LYS A 5 -6.76 -21.50 3.57
C LYS A 5 -5.43 -20.74 3.52
N GLY A 6 -5.48 -19.44 3.25
CA GLY A 6 -4.29 -18.59 3.14
C GLY A 6 -3.46 -18.78 1.88
N ARG A 7 -3.98 -19.46 0.85
CA ARG A 7 -3.31 -19.64 -0.45
C ARG A 7 -4.02 -18.89 -1.56
N PHE A 8 -3.20 -18.32 -2.44
CA PHE A 8 -3.57 -17.68 -3.69
C PHE A 8 -2.79 -18.43 -4.80
N GLY A 9 -3.40 -19.46 -5.40
CA GLY A 9 -2.66 -20.40 -6.23
C GLY A 9 -1.52 -21.07 -5.46
N ILE A 10 -0.27 -20.92 -5.95
CA ILE A 10 0.93 -21.45 -5.29
C ILE A 10 1.50 -20.50 -4.22
N HIS A 11 0.97 -19.28 -4.13
CA HIS A 11 1.45 -18.20 -3.27
C HIS A 11 0.75 -18.16 -1.91
N GLY A 12 1.24 -17.32 -0.99
CA GLY A 12 0.71 -17.18 0.37
C GLY A 12 1.27 -18.21 1.35
N GLY A 13 0.48 -18.58 2.33
CA GLY A 13 0.85 -19.54 3.39
C GLY A 13 1.36 -18.87 4.67
N GLN A 14 1.90 -19.70 5.58
CA GLN A 14 2.36 -19.30 6.91
C GLN A 14 3.76 -19.87 7.14
N TYR A 15 4.78 -19.16 6.68
CA TYR A 15 6.20 -19.57 6.80
C TYR A 15 6.86 -18.78 7.93
N ILE A 16 6.46 -19.07 9.16
CA ILE A 16 6.88 -18.34 10.36
C ILE A 16 7.47 -19.27 11.39
N PRO A 17 8.30 -18.75 12.34
CA PRO A 17 8.77 -19.52 13.49
C PRO A 17 7.61 -20.02 14.37
N GLU A 18 7.79 -21.16 14.98
CA GLU A 18 6.82 -21.77 15.92
C GLU A 18 6.40 -20.83 17.04
N THR A 19 7.32 -19.96 17.48
CA THR A 19 7.07 -18.95 18.53
C THR A 19 6.00 -17.92 18.15
N LEU A 20 5.72 -17.71 16.85
CA LEU A 20 4.67 -16.80 16.37
C LEU A 20 3.37 -17.53 15.98
N MET A 21 3.39 -18.86 15.91
CA MET A 21 2.24 -19.62 15.39
C MET A 21 0.97 -19.38 16.21
N ASN A 22 1.08 -19.37 17.55
CA ASN A 22 -0.08 -19.12 18.41
C ASN A 22 -0.67 -17.72 18.20
N ALA A 23 0.17 -16.69 18.02
CA ALA A 23 -0.30 -15.33 17.74
C ALA A 23 -1.01 -15.22 16.40
N ILE A 24 -0.56 -15.95 15.39
CA ILE A 24 -1.18 -16.01 14.07
C ILE A 24 -2.52 -16.77 14.12
N ILE A 25 -2.61 -17.87 14.85
CA ILE A 25 -3.86 -18.64 15.03
C ILE A 25 -4.89 -17.76 15.77
N GLU A 26 -4.48 -17.12 16.88
CA GLU A 26 -5.34 -16.20 17.63
C GLU A 26 -5.88 -15.06 16.73
N LEU A 27 -4.99 -14.48 15.91
CA LEU A 27 -5.38 -13.42 14.97
C LEU A 27 -6.37 -13.92 13.91
N GLU A 28 -6.13 -15.10 13.36
CA GLU A 28 -6.98 -15.70 12.34
C GLU A 28 -8.37 -16.00 12.90
N GLU A 29 -8.47 -16.61 14.08
CA GLU A 29 -9.74 -16.93 14.75
C GLU A 29 -10.51 -15.65 15.10
N ALA A 30 -9.83 -14.65 15.64
CA ALA A 30 -10.44 -13.35 15.95
C ALA A 30 -10.96 -12.68 14.66
N TYR A 31 -10.17 -12.66 13.59
CA TYR A 31 -10.59 -12.07 12.34
C TYR A 31 -11.80 -12.80 11.73
N GLU A 32 -11.79 -14.14 11.69
CA GLU A 32 -12.92 -14.94 11.20
C GLU A 32 -14.21 -14.69 11.98
N HIS A 33 -14.08 -14.46 13.29
CA HIS A 33 -15.21 -14.09 14.15
C HIS A 33 -15.70 -12.66 13.84
N TYR A 34 -14.82 -11.67 13.90
CA TYR A 34 -15.21 -10.26 13.84
C TYR A 34 -15.55 -9.76 12.43
N LYS A 35 -15.01 -10.34 11.36
CA LYS A 35 -15.34 -9.91 9.99
C LYS A 35 -16.85 -9.98 9.66
N ASN A 36 -17.58 -10.88 10.32
CA ASN A 36 -19.02 -11.06 10.17
C ASN A 36 -19.83 -10.51 11.36
N ASP A 37 -19.18 -9.91 12.35
CA ASP A 37 -19.87 -9.31 13.52
C ASP A 37 -20.43 -7.93 13.18
N ASP A 38 -21.75 -7.78 13.33
CA ASP A 38 -22.45 -6.53 12.99
C ASP A 38 -22.00 -5.35 13.86
N ALA A 39 -21.66 -5.58 15.13
CA ALA A 39 -21.23 -4.52 16.03
C ALA A 39 -19.84 -4.02 15.63
N PHE A 40 -18.91 -4.94 15.31
CA PHE A 40 -17.60 -4.59 14.78
C PHE A 40 -17.73 -3.79 13.49
N ASN A 41 -18.53 -4.27 12.54
CA ASN A 41 -18.70 -3.62 11.24
C ASN A 41 -19.35 -2.23 11.36
N ARG A 42 -20.30 -2.03 12.28
CA ARG A 42 -20.86 -0.70 12.57
C ARG A 42 -19.83 0.23 13.18
N GLU A 43 -19.01 -0.24 14.14
CA GLU A 43 -17.96 0.56 14.77
C GLU A 43 -16.89 0.95 13.76
N LEU A 44 -16.45 0.02 12.90
CA LEU A 44 -15.49 0.30 11.83
C LEU A 44 -16.05 1.28 10.79
N THR A 45 -17.32 1.12 10.40
CA THR A 45 -17.99 2.04 9.48
C THR A 45 -18.08 3.45 10.07
N LYS A 46 -18.38 3.57 11.36
CA LYS A 46 -18.37 4.86 12.07
C LYS A 46 -16.99 5.51 12.03
N LEU A 47 -15.93 4.74 12.33
CA LEU A 47 -14.54 5.23 12.24
C LEU A 47 -14.18 5.67 10.81
N PHE A 48 -14.61 4.95 9.80
CA PHE A 48 -14.39 5.33 8.41
C PHE A 48 -15.08 6.65 8.07
N ASN A 49 -16.34 6.81 8.43
CA ASN A 49 -17.14 7.97 8.04
C ASN A 49 -16.79 9.22 8.85
N GLU A 50 -16.68 9.08 10.17
CA GLU A 50 -16.56 10.24 11.08
C GLU A 50 -15.08 10.62 11.35
N TYR A 51 -14.15 9.68 11.25
CA TYR A 51 -12.75 9.91 11.60
C TYR A 51 -11.83 9.87 10.35
N ALA A 52 -11.94 8.86 9.51
CA ALA A 52 -11.09 8.76 8.32
C ALA A 52 -11.52 9.67 7.17
N GLY A 53 -12.77 10.19 7.19
CA GLY A 53 -13.28 11.09 6.15
C GLY A 53 -13.79 10.37 4.91
N ARG A 54 -14.23 9.11 5.06
CA ARG A 54 -14.81 8.33 3.96
C ARG A 54 -16.30 8.65 3.76
N PRO A 55 -16.86 8.38 2.55
CA PRO A 55 -16.18 7.85 1.37
C PRO A 55 -15.20 8.85 0.75
N SER A 56 -14.03 8.34 0.32
CA SER A 56 -13.08 9.19 -0.42
C SER A 56 -13.66 9.58 -1.77
N ARG A 57 -13.29 10.75 -2.27
CA ARG A 57 -13.89 11.30 -3.49
C ARG A 57 -13.38 10.59 -4.75
N LEU A 58 -14.27 10.39 -5.70
CA LEU A 58 -13.93 10.05 -7.08
C LEU A 58 -14.03 11.35 -7.91
N TYR A 59 -12.88 11.94 -8.21
CA TYR A 59 -12.74 13.23 -8.88
C TYR A 59 -12.55 13.02 -10.39
N PHE A 60 -13.35 13.69 -11.21
CA PHE A 60 -13.14 13.72 -12.65
C PHE A 60 -12.03 14.72 -12.98
N ALA A 61 -10.91 14.22 -13.49
CA ALA A 61 -9.76 15.02 -13.88
C ALA A 61 -9.99 15.61 -15.28
N GLU A 62 -10.77 16.69 -15.33
CA GLU A 62 -11.27 17.28 -16.59
C GLU A 62 -10.12 17.82 -17.44
N LYS A 63 -9.18 18.57 -16.82
CA LYS A 63 -8.06 19.15 -17.55
C LYS A 63 -7.13 18.07 -18.09
N MET A 64 -6.81 17.07 -17.27
CA MET A 64 -5.99 15.93 -17.67
C MET A 64 -6.68 15.13 -18.78
N THR A 65 -8.00 14.89 -18.69
CA THR A 65 -8.77 14.20 -19.72
C THR A 65 -8.74 14.96 -21.05
N LYS A 66 -8.91 16.28 -21.01
CA LYS A 66 -8.87 17.13 -22.20
C LYS A 66 -7.48 17.19 -22.82
N ASP A 67 -6.45 17.32 -21.99
CA ASP A 67 -5.06 17.42 -22.41
C ASP A 67 -4.58 16.14 -23.13
N LEU A 68 -4.93 14.97 -22.59
CA LEU A 68 -4.54 13.67 -23.14
C LEU A 68 -5.41 13.23 -24.33
N GLY A 69 -6.63 13.77 -24.48
CA GLY A 69 -7.49 13.60 -25.64
C GLY A 69 -8.12 12.22 -25.85
N GLY A 70 -7.85 11.25 -24.98
CA GLY A 70 -8.37 9.87 -25.02
C GLY A 70 -9.44 9.59 -23.95
N ALA A 71 -9.23 8.51 -23.18
CA ALA A 71 -10.17 8.07 -22.15
C ALA A 71 -10.45 9.15 -21.09
N LYS A 72 -11.65 9.13 -20.51
CA LYS A 72 -12.01 9.90 -19.32
C LYS A 72 -11.19 9.44 -18.12
N ILE A 73 -10.63 10.36 -17.35
CA ILE A 73 -9.76 10.06 -16.21
C ILE A 73 -10.47 10.45 -14.92
N TYR A 74 -10.58 9.49 -14.02
CA TYR A 74 -11.06 9.67 -12.66
C TYR A 74 -9.95 9.38 -11.66
N LEU A 75 -9.81 10.22 -10.65
CA LEU A 75 -8.86 10.05 -9.55
C LEU A 75 -9.61 9.62 -8.30
N LYS A 76 -9.29 8.45 -7.77
CA LYS A 76 -9.75 8.01 -6.45
C LYS A 76 -8.85 8.61 -5.39
N ARG A 77 -9.38 9.59 -4.65
CA ARG A 77 -8.66 10.53 -3.80
C ARG A 77 -8.45 9.99 -2.39
N GLU A 78 -7.62 8.94 -2.25
CA GLU A 78 -7.22 8.40 -0.94
C GLU A 78 -6.25 9.34 -0.19
N ASP A 79 -5.65 10.28 -0.89
CA ASP A 79 -4.84 11.38 -0.36
C ASP A 79 -5.62 12.36 0.54
N LEU A 80 -6.95 12.41 0.40
CA LEU A 80 -7.83 13.25 1.20
C LEU A 80 -8.29 12.60 2.50
N ASN A 81 -8.00 11.32 2.71
CA ASN A 81 -8.30 10.67 3.97
C ASN A 81 -7.50 11.27 5.12
N HIS A 82 -8.00 11.13 6.34
CA HIS A 82 -7.24 11.46 7.54
C HIS A 82 -5.86 10.78 7.51
N THR A 83 -4.83 11.45 7.96
CA THR A 83 -3.40 11.13 7.83
C THR A 83 -2.81 11.31 6.42
N GLY A 84 -3.64 11.51 5.39
CA GLY A 84 -3.21 11.85 4.03
C GLY A 84 -2.90 10.65 3.14
N SER A 85 -3.41 9.45 3.44
CA SER A 85 -3.25 8.27 2.58
C SER A 85 -4.26 7.16 2.87
N HIS A 86 -4.31 6.15 1.98
CA HIS A 86 -5.09 4.91 2.13
C HIS A 86 -4.73 4.08 3.38
N LYS A 87 -3.57 4.32 3.98
CA LYS A 87 -3.07 3.49 5.11
C LYS A 87 -4.03 3.49 6.30
N ILE A 88 -4.74 4.59 6.54
CA ILE A 88 -5.68 4.71 7.65
C ILE A 88 -6.81 3.67 7.58
N ASN A 89 -7.22 3.23 6.38
CA ASN A 89 -8.28 2.23 6.22
C ASN A 89 -7.92 0.91 6.90
N ASN A 90 -6.76 0.36 6.52
CA ASN A 90 -6.25 -0.88 7.08
C ASN A 90 -5.96 -0.75 8.58
N VAL A 91 -5.32 0.33 8.98
CA VAL A 91 -4.87 0.52 10.36
C VAL A 91 -6.04 0.65 11.32
N LEU A 92 -7.10 1.38 10.99
CA LEU A 92 -8.31 1.44 11.82
C LEU A 92 -8.95 0.06 12.00
N GLY A 93 -9.01 -0.72 10.93
CA GLY A 93 -9.53 -2.10 11.00
C GLY A 93 -8.68 -3.00 11.89
N GLN A 94 -7.35 -2.99 11.71
CA GLN A 94 -6.44 -3.81 12.52
C GLN A 94 -6.38 -3.35 13.99
N ALA A 95 -6.37 -2.04 14.25
CA ALA A 95 -6.36 -1.51 15.62
C ALA A 95 -7.67 -1.83 16.36
N LEU A 96 -8.81 -1.73 15.68
CA LEU A 96 -10.09 -2.13 16.24
C LEU A 96 -10.12 -3.64 16.54
N LEU A 97 -9.64 -4.47 15.62
CA LEU A 97 -9.52 -5.91 15.82
C LEU A 97 -8.61 -6.23 17.01
N ALA A 98 -7.44 -5.62 17.07
CA ALA A 98 -6.50 -5.78 18.19
C ALA A 98 -7.14 -5.41 19.53
N LYS A 99 -7.89 -4.31 19.58
CA LYS A 99 -8.63 -3.89 20.77
C LYS A 99 -9.68 -4.94 21.18
N LYS A 100 -10.42 -5.51 20.23
CA LYS A 100 -11.39 -6.59 20.49
C LYS A 100 -10.72 -7.89 20.99
N MET A 101 -9.46 -8.12 20.57
CA MET A 101 -8.62 -9.21 21.08
C MET A 101 -8.01 -8.94 22.45
N GLY A 102 -8.27 -7.76 23.06
CA GLY A 102 -7.68 -7.37 24.34
C GLY A 102 -6.21 -6.95 24.28
N LYS A 103 -5.66 -6.69 23.08
CA LYS A 103 -4.29 -6.17 22.93
C LYS A 103 -4.26 -4.69 23.36
N THR A 104 -3.16 -4.32 24.02
CA THR A 104 -2.95 -2.96 24.55
C THR A 104 -1.83 -2.20 23.85
N ARG A 105 -1.12 -2.87 22.95
CA ARG A 105 0.05 -2.36 22.25
C ARG A 105 -0.01 -2.68 20.76
N LEU A 106 0.28 -1.67 19.92
CA LEU A 106 0.50 -1.84 18.48
C LEU A 106 1.99 -1.68 18.16
N ILE A 107 2.48 -2.56 17.30
CA ILE A 107 3.78 -2.35 16.65
C ILE A 107 3.58 -2.30 15.13
N ALA A 108 4.42 -1.54 14.44
CA ALA A 108 4.39 -1.43 12.98
C ALA A 108 5.77 -1.22 12.40
N GLU A 109 5.93 -1.57 11.14
CA GLU A 109 7.03 -1.15 10.28
C GLU A 109 6.62 0.04 9.42
N THR A 110 7.59 0.84 8.94
CA THR A 110 7.31 1.87 7.96
C THR A 110 8.55 2.24 7.15
N GLY A 111 8.38 2.56 5.86
CA GLY A 111 9.41 3.15 4.99
C GLY A 111 9.15 4.65 4.83
N ALA A 112 8.20 5.06 3.99
CA ALA A 112 7.83 6.47 3.78
C ALA A 112 7.20 7.15 5.02
N GLY A 113 6.96 6.42 6.11
CA GLY A 113 6.38 6.96 7.35
C GLY A 113 4.86 6.99 7.38
N GLN A 114 4.17 6.85 6.25
CA GLN A 114 2.70 6.97 6.20
C GLN A 114 1.97 5.88 7.00
N HIS A 115 2.46 4.64 6.94
CA HIS A 115 1.91 3.56 7.74
C HIS A 115 2.17 3.77 9.23
N GLY A 116 3.38 4.20 9.59
CA GLY A 116 3.72 4.52 10.98
C GLY A 116 2.86 5.65 11.55
N VAL A 117 2.64 6.72 10.78
CA VAL A 117 1.75 7.84 11.17
C VAL A 117 0.32 7.34 11.36
N ALA A 118 -0.21 6.52 10.44
CA ALA A 118 -1.56 5.96 10.56
C ALA A 118 -1.68 5.06 11.81
N THR A 119 -0.67 4.21 12.08
CA THR A 119 -0.66 3.33 13.27
C THR A 119 -0.57 4.14 14.57
N ALA A 120 0.30 5.14 14.63
CA ALA A 120 0.38 6.04 15.78
C ALA A 120 -0.93 6.79 16.02
N THR A 121 -1.60 7.23 14.94
CA THR A 121 -2.90 7.87 14.98
C THR A 121 -3.99 6.98 15.59
N ALA A 122 -4.11 5.74 15.10
CA ALA A 122 -5.09 4.79 15.60
C ALA A 122 -4.79 4.35 17.05
N ALA A 123 -3.50 4.17 17.39
CA ALA A 123 -3.08 3.86 18.75
C ALA A 123 -3.45 4.97 19.72
N ALA A 124 -3.20 6.24 19.37
CA ALA A 124 -3.61 7.39 20.17
C ALA A 124 -5.13 7.45 20.34
N LEU A 125 -5.89 7.26 19.24
CA LEU A 125 -7.36 7.25 19.28
C LEU A 125 -7.93 6.15 20.20
N MET A 126 -7.28 4.99 20.24
CA MET A 126 -7.76 3.80 20.97
C MET A 126 -7.09 3.62 22.34
N ASN A 127 -6.24 4.57 22.76
CA ASN A 127 -5.47 4.54 24.00
C ASN A 127 -4.58 3.28 24.11
N MET A 128 -3.79 3.01 23.06
CA MET A 128 -2.85 1.89 22.98
C MET A 128 -1.40 2.39 22.94
N GLU A 129 -0.47 1.64 23.52
CA GLU A 129 0.97 1.84 23.30
C GLU A 129 1.31 1.65 21.80
N CYS A 130 2.22 2.46 21.28
CA CYS A 130 2.63 2.35 19.88
C CYS A 130 4.16 2.40 19.74
N VAL A 131 4.72 1.40 19.02
CA VAL A 131 6.13 1.37 18.63
C VAL A 131 6.23 1.15 17.13
N VAL A 132 6.98 2.04 16.44
CA VAL A 132 7.16 1.99 15.00
C VAL A 132 8.63 1.78 14.67
N PHE A 133 8.91 0.71 13.93
CA PHE A 133 10.23 0.40 13.39
C PHE A 133 10.39 1.04 12.02
N MET A 134 11.49 1.76 11.83
CA MET A 134 11.78 2.47 10.58
C MET A 134 13.27 2.38 10.27
N GLY A 135 13.63 2.11 9.03
CA GLY A 135 15.02 2.08 8.63
C GLY A 135 15.72 3.41 8.96
N LYS A 136 16.96 3.37 9.44
CA LYS A 136 17.72 4.58 9.81
C LYS A 136 17.81 5.56 8.64
N GLU A 137 18.02 5.06 7.44
CA GLU A 137 18.06 5.88 6.23
C GLU A 137 16.69 6.53 5.93
N ASP A 138 15.61 5.78 6.08
CA ASP A 138 14.25 6.29 5.89
C ASP A 138 13.87 7.32 6.97
N THR A 139 14.38 7.20 8.22
CA THR A 139 14.12 8.20 9.27
C THR A 139 14.70 9.59 8.91
N GLU A 140 15.78 9.62 8.17
CA GLU A 140 16.40 10.85 7.70
C GLU A 140 15.67 11.44 6.49
N ARG A 141 15.31 10.59 5.53
CA ARG A 141 14.54 11.00 4.34
C ARG A 141 13.16 11.55 4.69
N GLN A 142 12.53 11.00 5.74
CA GLN A 142 11.13 11.26 6.12
C GLN A 142 11.00 11.84 7.54
N ALA A 143 11.89 12.76 7.90
CA ALA A 143 11.98 13.35 9.24
C ALA A 143 10.64 13.97 9.72
N LEU A 144 9.85 14.57 8.81
CA LEU A 144 8.54 15.14 9.13
C LEU A 144 7.57 14.06 9.65
N ASN A 145 7.54 12.89 9.01
CA ASN A 145 6.67 11.80 9.46
C ASN A 145 7.16 11.19 10.77
N VAL A 146 8.48 11.13 11.00
CA VAL A 146 9.06 10.72 12.30
C VAL A 146 8.58 11.66 13.41
N TYR A 147 8.60 12.96 13.17
CA TYR A 147 8.13 13.94 14.14
C TYR A 147 6.61 13.81 14.40
N ARG A 148 5.81 13.60 13.34
CA ARG A 148 4.36 13.38 13.47
C ARG A 148 4.05 12.14 14.32
N MET A 149 4.78 11.02 14.14
CA MET A 149 4.61 9.82 14.96
C MET A 149 4.91 10.10 16.44
N LYS A 150 5.99 10.84 16.72
CA LYS A 150 6.35 11.25 18.09
C LYS A 150 5.30 12.16 18.73
N LEU A 151 4.74 13.12 17.98
CA LEU A 151 3.63 13.96 18.45
C LEU A 151 2.38 13.16 18.81
N LEU A 152 2.14 12.06 18.10
CA LEU A 152 1.03 11.13 18.35
C LEU A 152 1.30 10.15 19.51
N GLY A 153 2.44 10.30 20.18
CA GLY A 153 2.81 9.47 21.33
C GLY A 153 3.49 8.15 21.00
N ALA A 154 3.83 7.89 19.71
CA ALA A 154 4.53 6.67 19.34
C ALA A 154 6.03 6.78 19.58
N GLN A 155 6.64 5.67 20.02
CA GLN A 155 8.08 5.48 19.99
C GLN A 155 8.51 5.09 18.57
N VAL A 156 9.45 5.82 17.98
CA VAL A 156 10.07 5.46 16.70
C VAL A 156 11.45 4.87 16.96
N VAL A 157 11.66 3.63 16.51
CA VAL A 157 12.89 2.87 16.68
C VAL A 157 13.63 2.81 15.34
N PRO A 158 14.77 3.51 15.18
CA PRO A 158 15.60 3.40 13.99
C PRO A 158 16.26 2.02 13.89
N VAL A 159 16.10 1.37 12.73
CA VAL A 159 16.72 0.07 12.43
C VAL A 159 17.98 0.31 11.60
N THR A 160 19.12 -0.16 12.10
CA THR A 160 20.45 0.06 11.50
C THR A 160 21.03 -1.19 10.85
N THR A 161 20.35 -2.33 10.94
CA THR A 161 20.78 -3.60 10.34
C THR A 161 20.47 -3.67 8.85
N GLY A 162 21.19 -4.52 8.12
CA GLY A 162 20.97 -4.75 6.70
C GLY A 162 21.20 -3.50 5.86
N THR A 163 20.23 -3.17 5.01
CA THR A 163 20.21 -1.94 4.20
C THR A 163 19.65 -0.73 4.94
N ALA A 164 19.23 -0.91 6.20
CA ALA A 164 18.59 0.11 7.04
C ALA A 164 17.35 0.77 6.38
N THR A 165 16.59 -0.01 5.61
CA THR A 165 15.36 0.40 4.90
C THR A 165 14.13 -0.40 5.34
N LEU A 166 13.00 -0.24 4.65
CA LEU A 166 11.72 -0.88 4.97
C LEU A 166 11.83 -2.40 5.20
N LYS A 167 12.62 -3.13 4.39
CA LYS A 167 12.80 -4.59 4.54
C LYS A 167 13.29 -4.96 5.94
N ASP A 168 14.26 -4.20 6.45
CA ASP A 168 14.87 -4.48 7.75
C ASP A 168 13.96 -4.03 8.90
N ALA A 169 13.17 -2.99 8.69
CA ALA A 169 12.11 -2.57 9.62
C ALA A 169 11.05 -3.67 9.80
N VAL A 170 10.62 -4.34 8.72
CA VAL A 170 9.72 -5.50 8.79
C VAL A 170 10.34 -6.63 9.62
N SER A 171 11.60 -6.96 9.34
CA SER A 171 12.31 -8.03 10.07
C SER A 171 12.43 -7.72 11.56
N GLU A 172 12.66 -6.45 11.94
CA GLU A 172 12.76 -6.06 13.35
C GLU A 172 11.39 -6.05 14.03
N ALA A 173 10.33 -5.59 13.36
CA ALA A 173 8.97 -5.65 13.88
C ALA A 173 8.54 -7.10 14.17
N MET A 174 8.86 -8.05 13.28
CA MET A 174 8.60 -9.47 13.51
C MET A 174 9.39 -10.03 14.70
N ARG A 175 10.66 -9.65 14.85
CA ARG A 175 11.47 -10.04 16.04
C ARG A 175 10.91 -9.47 17.33
N GLU A 176 10.51 -8.21 17.32
CA GLU A 176 9.90 -7.58 18.49
C GLU A 176 8.57 -8.23 18.86
N TRP A 177 7.76 -8.61 17.88
CA TRP A 177 6.47 -9.27 18.13
C TRP A 177 6.65 -10.58 18.91
N THR A 178 7.69 -11.37 18.62
CA THR A 178 7.95 -12.61 19.36
C THR A 178 8.19 -12.42 20.86
N LYS A 179 8.60 -11.22 21.29
CA LYS A 179 8.91 -10.93 22.70
C LYS A 179 7.66 -10.67 23.54
N ARG A 180 6.58 -10.14 22.92
CA ARG A 180 5.39 -9.67 23.64
C ARG A 180 4.09 -10.01 22.90
N ILE A 181 3.91 -11.26 22.47
CA ILE A 181 2.74 -11.70 21.69
C ILE A 181 1.43 -11.60 22.46
N SER A 182 1.45 -11.68 23.80
CA SER A 182 0.26 -11.71 24.63
C SER A 182 -0.51 -10.38 24.62
N ASP A 183 0.19 -9.24 24.62
CA ASP A 183 -0.40 -7.89 24.74
C ASP A 183 -0.23 -7.04 23.49
N THR A 184 0.52 -7.54 22.49
CA THR A 184 0.93 -6.78 21.32
C THR A 184 0.31 -7.34 20.04
N HIS A 185 -0.24 -6.44 19.21
CA HIS A 185 -0.62 -6.74 17.83
C HIS A 185 0.39 -6.12 16.85
N TYR A 186 0.87 -6.91 15.91
CA TYR A 186 1.65 -6.41 14.78
C TYR A 186 0.69 -5.88 13.71
N CYS A 187 0.60 -4.55 13.60
CA CYS A 187 -0.21 -3.87 12.60
C CYS A 187 0.55 -3.80 11.27
N LEU A 188 0.44 -4.85 10.45
CA LEU A 188 1.18 -4.97 9.20
C LEU A 188 0.62 -4.03 8.12
N GLY A 189 1.51 -3.28 7.46
CA GLY A 189 1.15 -2.14 6.61
C GLY A 189 0.76 -2.45 5.18
N SER A 190 0.85 -3.71 4.71
CA SER A 190 0.54 -4.08 3.34
C SER A 190 -0.09 -5.47 3.22
N VAL A 191 -0.50 -5.86 2.00
CA VAL A 191 -1.08 -7.19 1.68
C VAL A 191 0.00 -8.27 1.59
N MET A 192 0.93 -8.26 2.54
CA MET A 192 2.09 -9.14 2.62
C MET A 192 2.12 -9.86 3.97
N GLY A 193 3.14 -10.68 4.20
CA GLY A 193 3.29 -11.41 5.45
C GLY A 193 2.57 -12.76 5.46
N PRO A 194 2.64 -13.50 6.59
CA PRO A 194 1.97 -14.77 6.74
C PRO A 194 0.45 -14.61 6.73
N HIS A 195 -0.27 -15.62 6.26
CA HIS A 195 -1.72 -15.66 6.48
C HIS A 195 -2.01 -15.56 7.98
N PRO A 196 -3.01 -14.74 8.43
CA PRO A 196 -4.09 -14.12 7.66
C PRO A 196 -3.84 -12.68 7.18
N PHE A 197 -2.65 -12.08 7.42
CA PHE A 197 -2.39 -10.68 7.11
C PHE A 197 -2.75 -10.24 5.67
N PRO A 198 -2.39 -10.98 4.60
CA PRO A 198 -2.76 -10.55 3.25
C PRO A 198 -4.27 -10.41 3.06
N THR A 199 -5.05 -11.30 3.66
CA THR A 199 -6.52 -11.28 3.62
C THR A 199 -7.08 -10.13 4.44
N ILE A 200 -6.62 -9.95 5.68
CA ILE A 200 -7.08 -8.87 6.60
C ILE A 200 -6.85 -7.50 5.96
N VAL A 201 -5.63 -7.26 5.48
CA VAL A 201 -5.26 -5.97 4.89
C VAL A 201 -6.04 -5.71 3.60
N ARG A 202 -6.20 -6.73 2.73
CA ARG A 202 -7.04 -6.63 1.54
C ARG A 202 -8.47 -6.22 1.89
N ASP A 203 -9.08 -6.91 2.82
CA ASP A 203 -10.50 -6.74 3.14
C ASP A 203 -10.76 -5.34 3.72
N PHE A 204 -9.88 -4.82 4.57
CA PHE A 204 -9.99 -3.43 5.06
C PHE A 204 -9.69 -2.39 3.98
N GLN A 205 -8.81 -2.68 3.01
CA GLN A 205 -8.55 -1.78 1.89
C GLN A 205 -9.59 -1.88 0.76
N ALA A 206 -10.35 -2.97 0.68
CA ALA A 206 -11.35 -3.20 -0.37
C ALA A 206 -12.50 -2.17 -0.37
N VAL A 207 -12.63 -1.39 0.69
CA VAL A 207 -13.50 -0.21 0.71
C VAL A 207 -13.22 0.74 -0.46
N ILE A 208 -11.98 0.82 -0.95
CA ILE A 208 -11.58 1.64 -2.09
C ILE A 208 -12.32 1.21 -3.36
N SER A 209 -12.22 -0.05 -3.75
CA SER A 209 -12.88 -0.57 -4.97
C SER A 209 -14.40 -0.62 -4.85
N ARG A 210 -14.94 -0.88 -3.65
CA ARG A 210 -16.38 -0.82 -3.41
C ARG A 210 -16.92 0.58 -3.69
N GLU A 211 -16.25 1.61 -3.19
CA GLU A 211 -16.62 3.00 -3.43
C GLU A 211 -16.41 3.43 -4.88
N ILE A 212 -15.31 3.02 -5.54
CA ILE A 212 -15.09 3.28 -6.97
C ILE A 212 -16.28 2.75 -7.77
N LYS A 213 -16.67 1.51 -7.53
CA LYS A 213 -17.77 0.85 -8.24
C LYS A 213 -19.08 1.61 -8.07
N GLN A 214 -19.44 1.96 -6.84
CA GLN A 214 -20.65 2.71 -6.55
C GLN A 214 -20.61 4.10 -7.19
N GLN A 215 -19.55 4.85 -6.95
CA GLN A 215 -19.41 6.23 -7.41
C GLN A 215 -19.38 6.36 -8.94
N LEU A 216 -18.82 5.38 -9.67
CA LEU A 216 -18.90 5.36 -11.14
C LEU A 216 -20.28 4.98 -11.64
N MET A 217 -20.95 4.02 -11.01
CA MET A 217 -22.33 3.70 -11.37
C MET A 217 -23.24 4.92 -11.21
N ASP A 218 -23.04 5.71 -10.14
CA ASP A 218 -23.81 6.94 -9.90
C ASP A 218 -23.50 8.06 -10.91
N LYS A 219 -22.24 8.15 -11.39
CA LYS A 219 -21.79 9.23 -12.28
C LYS A 219 -21.88 8.91 -13.77
N GLU A 220 -21.57 7.69 -14.16
CA GLU A 220 -21.40 7.26 -15.55
C GLU A 220 -22.32 6.10 -15.95
N GLY A 221 -23.01 5.47 -14.98
CA GLY A 221 -23.88 4.30 -15.21
C GLY A 221 -23.13 3.03 -15.64
N LYS A 222 -21.80 2.99 -15.53
CA LYS A 222 -20.96 1.85 -15.96
C LYS A 222 -19.72 1.66 -15.10
N LEU A 223 -19.10 0.48 -15.22
CA LEU A 223 -17.81 0.16 -14.62
C LEU A 223 -16.67 0.85 -15.40
N PRO A 224 -15.48 1.02 -14.79
CA PRO A 224 -14.30 1.51 -15.50
C PRO A 224 -13.80 0.49 -16.52
N ASP A 225 -13.13 0.97 -17.57
CA ASP A 225 -12.41 0.12 -18.53
C ASP A 225 -11.03 -0.29 -17.96
N ALA A 226 -10.42 0.56 -17.13
CA ALA A 226 -9.17 0.25 -16.44
C ALA A 226 -9.12 0.86 -15.03
N VAL A 227 -8.52 0.14 -14.09
CA VAL A 227 -8.14 0.62 -12.75
C VAL A 227 -6.61 0.51 -12.63
N ILE A 228 -5.97 1.64 -12.32
CA ILE A 228 -4.51 1.78 -12.25
C ILE A 228 -4.11 2.18 -10.82
N ALA A 229 -3.16 1.47 -10.24
CA ALA A 229 -2.63 1.77 -8.92
C ALA A 229 -1.15 1.40 -8.82
N CYS A 230 -0.37 2.12 -8.00
CA CYS A 230 1.02 1.79 -7.74
C CYS A 230 1.14 0.53 -6.86
N VAL A 231 2.23 -0.23 -7.04
CA VAL A 231 2.49 -1.49 -6.34
C VAL A 231 3.91 -1.50 -5.78
N GLY A 232 3.99 -1.49 -4.43
CA GLY A 232 5.12 -1.96 -3.67
C GLY A 232 4.73 -3.30 -3.05
N GLY A 233 4.41 -3.38 -1.74
CA GLY A 233 3.71 -4.54 -1.18
C GLY A 233 2.30 -4.73 -1.75
N GLY A 234 1.66 -3.66 -2.25
CA GLY A 234 0.46 -3.70 -3.09
C GLY A 234 -0.87 -3.44 -2.38
N SER A 235 -0.90 -2.87 -1.17
CA SER A 235 -2.16 -2.73 -0.41
C SER A 235 -3.18 -1.78 -1.07
N ASN A 236 -2.75 -0.63 -1.60
CA ASN A 236 -3.66 0.28 -2.29
C ASN A 236 -4.18 -0.33 -3.60
N ALA A 237 -3.31 -1.01 -4.35
CA ALA A 237 -3.69 -1.67 -5.59
C ALA A 237 -4.68 -2.81 -5.33
N MET A 238 -4.43 -3.66 -4.32
CA MET A 238 -5.38 -4.72 -3.96
C MET A 238 -6.72 -4.16 -3.51
N GLY A 239 -6.70 -3.08 -2.70
CA GLY A 239 -7.92 -2.37 -2.31
C GLY A 239 -8.70 -1.81 -3.51
N SER A 240 -7.98 -1.33 -4.53
CA SER A 240 -8.58 -0.78 -5.75
C SER A 240 -9.07 -1.86 -6.72
N PHE A 241 -8.46 -3.06 -6.72
CA PHE A 241 -8.75 -4.14 -7.66
C PHE A 241 -9.81 -5.11 -7.17
N TYR A 242 -9.93 -5.32 -5.86
CA TYR A 242 -10.62 -6.46 -5.28
C TYR A 242 -12.03 -6.69 -5.83
N HIS A 243 -12.91 -5.68 -5.83
CA HIS A 243 -14.27 -5.82 -6.32
C HIS A 243 -14.39 -5.84 -7.86
N PHE A 244 -13.26 -5.75 -8.57
CA PHE A 244 -13.20 -5.88 -10.03
C PHE A 244 -12.54 -7.17 -10.50
N ILE A 245 -12.01 -8.02 -9.59
CA ILE A 245 -11.30 -9.25 -9.98
C ILE A 245 -12.17 -10.13 -10.87
N GLU A 246 -13.45 -10.30 -10.55
CA GLU A 246 -14.39 -11.09 -11.35
C GLU A 246 -14.94 -10.36 -12.59
N ASN A 247 -14.76 -9.05 -12.67
CA ASN A 247 -15.19 -8.25 -13.83
C ASN A 247 -14.10 -8.28 -14.91
N LYS A 248 -14.05 -9.32 -15.73
CA LYS A 248 -12.97 -9.56 -16.74
C LYS A 248 -12.81 -8.45 -17.76
N GLN A 249 -13.87 -7.66 -18.02
CA GLN A 249 -13.83 -6.50 -18.90
C GLN A 249 -13.05 -5.31 -18.33
N VAL A 250 -12.84 -5.27 -17.01
CA VAL A 250 -12.08 -4.21 -16.34
C VAL A 250 -10.60 -4.61 -16.31
N LYS A 251 -9.73 -3.84 -16.95
CA LYS A 251 -8.28 -4.04 -16.88
C LYS A 251 -7.77 -3.61 -15.51
N LEU A 252 -6.98 -4.47 -14.86
CA LEU A 252 -6.31 -4.18 -13.59
C LEU A 252 -4.82 -3.99 -13.86
N ILE A 253 -4.29 -2.81 -13.54
CA ILE A 253 -2.92 -2.45 -13.90
C ILE A 253 -2.18 -1.95 -12.65
N GLY A 254 -1.20 -2.74 -12.23
CA GLY A 254 -0.28 -2.40 -11.15
C GLY A 254 0.99 -1.74 -11.69
N CYS A 255 1.35 -0.58 -11.18
CA CYS A 255 2.56 0.15 -11.59
C CYS A 255 3.65 -0.07 -10.54
N GLU A 256 4.72 -0.76 -10.93
CA GLU A 256 5.87 -1.04 -10.06
C GLU A 256 6.96 0.02 -10.25
N ALA A 257 7.74 0.26 -9.18
CA ALA A 257 8.86 1.18 -9.24
C ALA A 257 10.06 0.52 -9.91
N ALA A 258 10.34 0.91 -11.13
CA ALA A 258 11.50 0.45 -11.89
C ALA A 258 12.80 1.19 -11.51
N GLY A 259 12.74 2.19 -10.63
CA GLY A 259 13.92 2.94 -10.21
C GLY A 259 14.63 3.56 -11.42
N ARG A 260 15.89 3.16 -11.65
CA ARG A 260 16.69 3.58 -12.79
C ARG A 260 16.54 2.68 -14.03
N GLY A 261 15.66 1.69 -13.98
CA GLY A 261 15.34 0.78 -15.06
C GLY A 261 15.39 -0.69 -14.64
N ILE A 262 14.52 -1.53 -15.26
CA ILE A 262 14.41 -2.96 -14.93
C ILE A 262 15.67 -3.77 -15.32
N ASP A 263 16.48 -3.25 -16.22
CA ASP A 263 17.75 -3.87 -16.65
C ASP A 263 18.93 -3.46 -15.74
N THR A 264 18.67 -2.71 -14.68
CA THR A 264 19.66 -2.30 -13.69
C THR A 264 19.48 -3.05 -12.37
N PHE A 265 20.48 -2.95 -11.48
CA PHE A 265 20.33 -3.43 -10.09
C PHE A 265 19.56 -2.44 -9.19
N GLU A 266 19.24 -1.25 -9.70
CA GLU A 266 18.55 -0.18 -8.99
C GLU A 266 17.07 -0.15 -9.40
N THR A 267 16.33 -1.21 -9.06
CA THR A 267 14.90 -1.40 -9.34
C THR A 267 14.20 -2.08 -8.16
N ALA A 268 12.92 -1.81 -7.99
CA ALA A 268 12.02 -2.49 -7.06
C ALA A 268 10.80 -3.12 -7.79
N ALA A 269 10.89 -3.32 -9.12
CA ALA A 269 9.85 -3.91 -9.95
C ALA A 269 9.79 -5.42 -9.76
N THR A 270 9.27 -5.86 -8.63
CA THR A 270 9.35 -7.23 -8.12
C THR A 270 8.65 -8.26 -9.01
N VAL A 271 7.47 -7.96 -9.57
CA VAL A 271 6.75 -8.88 -10.47
C VAL A 271 7.50 -9.01 -11.80
N ASN A 272 8.09 -7.91 -12.29
CA ASN A 272 8.81 -7.88 -13.56
C ASN A 272 10.21 -8.52 -13.49
N THR A 273 10.92 -8.43 -12.36
CA THR A 273 12.32 -8.85 -12.24
C THR A 273 12.57 -9.96 -11.23
N GLY A 274 11.62 -10.19 -10.35
CA GLY A 274 11.73 -11.13 -9.23
C GLY A 274 11.47 -12.58 -9.62
N ARG A 275 11.67 -13.45 -8.63
CA ARG A 275 11.41 -14.89 -8.71
C ARG A 275 10.61 -15.34 -7.49
N VAL A 276 9.90 -16.48 -7.63
CA VAL A 276 9.17 -17.08 -6.51
C VAL A 276 10.14 -17.50 -5.41
N GLY A 277 9.84 -17.08 -4.19
CA GLY A 277 10.61 -17.40 -2.98
C GLY A 277 9.75 -17.34 -1.74
N ILE A 278 10.38 -17.50 -0.57
CA ILE A 278 9.75 -17.39 0.75
C ILE A 278 10.50 -16.32 1.53
N PHE A 279 9.78 -15.29 1.96
CA PHE A 279 10.33 -14.22 2.77
C PHE A 279 9.23 -13.53 3.58
N HIS A 280 9.54 -13.00 4.74
CA HIS A 280 8.59 -12.35 5.66
C HIS A 280 7.30 -13.17 5.89
N GLY A 281 7.44 -14.49 6.00
CA GLY A 281 6.35 -15.40 6.34
C GLY A 281 5.41 -15.81 5.20
N MET A 282 5.68 -15.40 3.97
CA MET A 282 4.86 -15.72 2.80
C MET A 282 5.68 -16.27 1.64
N LYS A 283 5.03 -17.06 0.76
CA LYS A 283 5.55 -17.41 -0.56
C LYS A 283 4.98 -16.44 -1.59
N SER A 284 5.85 -15.76 -2.35
CA SER A 284 5.48 -14.77 -3.36
C SER A 284 6.63 -14.53 -4.33
N TYR A 285 6.52 -13.49 -5.19
CA TYR A 285 7.66 -12.97 -5.96
C TYR A 285 8.54 -12.07 -5.09
N PHE A 286 9.85 -12.22 -5.23
CA PHE A 286 10.86 -11.41 -4.56
C PHE A 286 12.03 -11.10 -5.51
N CYS A 287 12.60 -9.90 -5.38
CA CYS A 287 13.88 -9.56 -6.00
C CYS A 287 14.98 -10.39 -5.33
N GLN A 288 15.66 -11.22 -6.10
CA GLN A 288 16.66 -12.16 -5.60
C GLN A 288 17.91 -12.13 -6.47
N ASP A 289 19.07 -12.30 -5.84
CA ASP A 289 20.32 -12.53 -6.54
C ASP A 289 20.38 -13.95 -7.16
N LYS A 290 21.48 -14.27 -7.82
CA LYS A 290 21.69 -15.59 -8.44
C LYS A 290 21.74 -16.76 -7.44
N TYR A 291 21.93 -16.48 -6.16
CA TYR A 291 21.97 -17.48 -5.09
C TYR A 291 20.65 -17.62 -4.33
N GLY A 292 19.62 -16.84 -4.72
CA GLY A 292 18.31 -16.83 -4.07
C GLY A 292 18.25 -15.97 -2.81
N GLN A 293 19.27 -15.15 -2.53
CA GLN A 293 19.22 -14.17 -1.44
C GLN A 293 18.39 -12.95 -1.88
N ILE A 294 17.70 -12.33 -0.92
CA ILE A 294 16.95 -11.09 -1.20
C ILE A 294 17.93 -10.02 -1.64
N ALA A 295 17.76 -9.56 -2.86
CA ALA A 295 18.59 -8.51 -3.45
C ALA A 295 18.24 -7.14 -2.85
N PRO A 296 19.21 -6.23 -2.73
CA PRO A 296 18.92 -4.81 -2.53
C PRO A 296 18.02 -4.31 -3.68
N VAL A 297 17.08 -3.44 -3.35
CA VAL A 297 16.21 -2.76 -4.31
C VAL A 297 16.37 -1.27 -4.19
N TYR A 298 15.87 -0.53 -5.18
CA TYR A 298 15.94 0.92 -5.18
C TYR A 298 14.72 1.53 -5.84
N SER A 299 14.20 2.58 -5.23
CA SER A 299 13.21 3.49 -5.78
C SER A 299 13.37 4.86 -5.14
N ILE A 300 13.12 5.93 -5.91
CA ILE A 300 12.95 7.27 -5.35
C ILE A 300 11.81 7.32 -4.32
N SER A 301 10.85 6.41 -4.43
CA SER A 301 9.72 6.27 -3.51
C SER A 301 10.04 5.28 -2.39
N ALA A 302 10.26 5.78 -1.17
CA ALA A 302 10.50 4.94 0.01
C ALA A 302 9.31 3.98 0.30
N GLY A 303 8.09 4.32 -0.12
CA GLY A 303 6.92 3.46 0.06
C GLY A 303 6.83 2.31 -0.95
N LEU A 304 7.60 2.35 -2.04
CA LEU A 304 7.71 1.28 -3.05
C LEU A 304 9.06 0.55 -2.98
N ASP A 305 9.97 1.00 -2.14
CA ASP A 305 11.31 0.42 -1.96
C ASP A 305 11.24 -0.86 -1.09
N TYR A 306 10.63 -1.90 -1.65
CA TYR A 306 10.44 -3.19 -0.99
C TYR A 306 10.67 -4.34 -1.99
N PRO A 307 11.48 -5.36 -1.65
CA PRO A 307 11.90 -6.41 -2.58
C PRO A 307 10.88 -7.54 -2.76
N GLY A 308 9.61 -7.30 -2.50
CA GLY A 308 8.56 -8.33 -2.58
C GLY A 308 7.20 -7.74 -2.92
N VAL A 309 6.26 -8.62 -3.26
CA VAL A 309 4.87 -8.25 -3.55
C VAL A 309 3.90 -9.18 -2.81
N GLY A 310 2.69 -8.68 -2.51
CA GLY A 310 1.65 -9.48 -1.88
C GLY A 310 1.31 -10.76 -2.67
N PRO A 311 1.05 -11.88 -1.99
CA PRO A 311 0.84 -13.17 -2.66
C PRO A 311 -0.40 -13.22 -3.56
N GLU A 312 -1.42 -12.42 -3.28
CA GLU A 312 -2.60 -12.31 -4.14
C GLU A 312 -2.25 -11.57 -5.44
N HIS A 313 -1.38 -10.54 -5.41
CA HIS A 313 -0.84 -9.91 -6.61
C HIS A 313 -0.04 -10.89 -7.47
N ALA A 314 0.81 -11.71 -6.84
CA ALA A 314 1.55 -12.76 -7.53
C ALA A 314 0.60 -13.72 -8.26
N ASN A 315 -0.48 -14.14 -7.63
CA ASN A 315 -1.49 -14.98 -8.26
C ASN A 315 -2.26 -14.26 -9.37
N LEU A 316 -2.59 -12.98 -9.22
CA LEU A 316 -3.24 -12.19 -10.26
C LEU A 316 -2.34 -12.04 -11.51
N HIS A 317 -1.03 -11.96 -11.29
CA HIS A 317 -0.04 -11.98 -12.38
C HIS A 317 -0.01 -13.33 -13.07
N ASP A 318 0.19 -14.43 -12.33
CA ASP A 318 0.30 -15.80 -12.87
C ASP A 318 -0.93 -16.23 -13.66
N THR A 319 -2.11 -15.78 -13.24
CA THR A 319 -3.38 -16.06 -13.91
C THR A 319 -3.68 -15.09 -15.06
N GLY A 320 -2.83 -14.11 -15.32
CA GLY A 320 -3.06 -13.07 -16.33
C GLY A 320 -4.24 -12.14 -16.00
N ARG A 321 -4.71 -12.13 -14.73
CA ARG A 321 -5.85 -11.28 -14.34
C ARG A 321 -5.48 -9.83 -14.18
N ALA A 322 -4.27 -9.54 -13.74
CA ALA A 322 -3.73 -8.19 -13.64
C ALA A 322 -2.41 -8.08 -14.39
N GLN A 323 -2.18 -6.94 -15.01
CA GLN A 323 -0.93 -6.58 -15.65
C GLN A 323 -0.08 -5.76 -14.67
N TYR A 324 1.22 -6.01 -14.65
CA TYR A 324 2.19 -5.23 -13.87
C TYR A 324 3.18 -4.57 -14.81
N VAL A 325 3.31 -3.25 -14.67
CA VAL A 325 4.12 -2.42 -15.58
C VAL A 325 5.19 -1.67 -14.80
N PRO A 326 6.44 -1.69 -15.29
CA PRO A 326 7.52 -0.93 -14.67
C PRO A 326 7.41 0.55 -15.03
N VAL A 327 7.66 1.42 -14.03
CA VAL A 327 7.71 2.88 -14.19
C VAL A 327 8.99 3.38 -13.55
N THR A 328 9.79 4.13 -14.30
CA THR A 328 11.06 4.68 -13.82
C THR A 328 10.86 5.88 -12.90
N ASP A 329 11.90 6.24 -12.13
CA ASP A 329 11.90 7.41 -11.26
C ASP A 329 11.62 8.69 -12.06
N GLU A 330 12.26 8.88 -13.23
CA GLU A 330 12.03 10.06 -14.07
C GLU A 330 10.58 10.15 -14.56
N GLU A 331 9.99 9.03 -14.98
CA GLU A 331 8.58 9.00 -15.38
C GLU A 331 7.65 9.36 -14.22
N ALA A 332 7.95 8.86 -13.01
CA ALA A 332 7.18 9.16 -11.81
C ALA A 332 7.31 10.63 -11.41
N VAL A 333 8.52 11.20 -11.45
CA VAL A 333 8.76 12.62 -11.14
C VAL A 333 8.06 13.52 -12.17
N CYS A 334 8.17 13.23 -13.45
CA CYS A 334 7.44 13.97 -14.50
C CYS A 334 5.91 13.92 -14.28
N ALA A 335 5.38 12.76 -13.91
CA ALA A 335 3.95 12.60 -13.63
C ALA A 335 3.50 13.32 -12.36
N PHE A 336 4.35 13.34 -11.32
CA PHE A 336 4.13 14.13 -10.11
C PHE A 336 3.98 15.62 -10.44
N GLU A 337 4.91 16.17 -11.21
CA GLU A 337 4.90 17.56 -11.65
C GLU A 337 3.72 17.86 -12.57
N TYR A 338 3.42 16.93 -13.50
CA TYR A 338 2.30 17.08 -14.45
C TYR A 338 0.96 17.17 -13.69
N LEU A 339 0.64 16.23 -12.81
CA LEU A 339 -0.61 16.25 -12.07
C LEU A 339 -0.73 17.49 -11.18
N SER A 340 0.40 17.92 -10.57
CA SER A 340 0.45 19.11 -9.75
C SER A 340 0.11 20.37 -10.55
N LYS A 341 0.68 20.52 -11.75
CA LYS A 341 0.45 21.69 -12.63
C LYS A 341 -0.92 21.66 -13.32
N THR A 342 -1.39 20.48 -13.69
CA THR A 342 -2.62 20.34 -14.49
C THR A 342 -3.86 20.37 -13.63
N GLU A 343 -3.91 19.62 -12.54
CA GLU A 343 -5.10 19.49 -11.68
C GLU A 343 -4.95 20.18 -10.30
N GLY A 344 -3.79 20.75 -9.99
CA GLY A 344 -3.53 21.33 -8.66
C GLY A 344 -3.48 20.28 -7.55
N ILE A 345 -3.14 19.05 -7.88
CA ILE A 345 -3.06 17.92 -6.94
C ILE A 345 -1.62 17.47 -6.87
N ILE A 346 -0.99 17.62 -5.71
CA ILE A 346 0.36 17.12 -5.43
C ILE A 346 0.23 15.69 -4.91
N PRO A 347 0.44 14.64 -5.75
CA PRO A 347 0.27 13.26 -5.34
C PRO A 347 1.48 12.79 -4.54
N ALA A 348 1.33 11.77 -3.68
CA ALA A 348 2.50 11.06 -3.19
C ALA A 348 3.29 10.49 -4.38
N ILE A 349 4.63 10.46 -4.25
CA ILE A 349 5.50 9.95 -5.33
C ILE A 349 5.19 8.49 -5.67
N GLU A 350 4.68 7.72 -4.70
CA GLU A 350 4.12 6.39 -4.93
C GLU A 350 3.01 6.44 -5.98
N SER A 351 2.01 7.30 -5.79
CA SER A 351 0.86 7.46 -6.70
C SER A 351 1.25 7.98 -8.07
N ALA A 352 2.32 8.76 -8.14
CA ALA A 352 2.82 9.32 -9.40
C ALA A 352 3.23 8.22 -10.40
N HIS A 353 3.64 7.03 -9.94
CA HIS A 353 3.88 5.87 -10.80
C HIS A 353 2.60 5.45 -11.55
N ALA A 354 1.45 5.44 -10.87
CA ALA A 354 0.18 5.12 -11.51
C ALA A 354 -0.26 6.21 -12.50
N VAL A 355 -0.03 7.48 -12.15
CA VAL A 355 -0.27 8.62 -13.06
C VAL A 355 0.61 8.52 -14.29
N ALA A 356 1.90 8.22 -14.16
CA ALA A 356 2.85 8.09 -15.26
C ALA A 356 2.38 7.06 -16.31
N TYR A 357 1.90 5.92 -15.87
CA TYR A 357 1.37 4.93 -16.81
C TYR A 357 0.05 5.38 -17.45
N ALA A 358 -0.81 6.05 -16.69
CA ALA A 358 -2.05 6.59 -17.23
C ALA A 358 -1.82 7.65 -18.32
N LEU A 359 -0.75 8.47 -18.23
CA LEU A 359 -0.34 9.41 -19.28
C LEU A 359 -0.03 8.71 -20.61
N LYS A 360 0.50 7.48 -20.55
CA LYS A 360 0.79 6.66 -21.74
C LYS A 360 -0.46 5.95 -22.27
N LEU A 361 -1.31 5.46 -21.38
CA LEU A 361 -2.46 4.63 -21.72
C LEU A 361 -3.65 5.45 -22.24
N ALA A 362 -3.98 6.56 -21.58
CA ALA A 362 -5.21 7.31 -21.87
C ALA A 362 -5.32 7.78 -23.33
N PRO A 363 -4.26 8.32 -23.98
CA PRO A 363 -4.32 8.74 -25.38
C PRO A 363 -4.61 7.59 -26.36
N THR A 364 -4.37 6.35 -25.98
CA THR A 364 -4.55 5.15 -26.82
C THR A 364 -5.96 4.56 -26.73
N MET A 365 -6.80 5.09 -25.86
CA MET A 365 -8.15 4.60 -25.61
C MET A 365 -9.20 5.57 -26.17
N ASP A 366 -10.37 5.05 -26.55
CA ASP A 366 -11.48 5.86 -27.03
C ASP A 366 -12.02 6.80 -25.95
N LYS A 367 -12.61 7.93 -26.35
CA LYS A 367 -13.10 8.99 -25.46
C LYS A 367 -14.27 8.56 -24.54
N ASP A 368 -14.98 7.49 -24.89
CA ASP A 368 -16.05 6.92 -24.06
C ASP A 368 -15.51 5.96 -22.99
N LYS A 369 -14.23 5.60 -23.04
CA LYS A 369 -13.58 4.73 -22.07
C LYS A 369 -13.27 5.49 -20.77
N ILE A 370 -13.16 4.74 -19.67
CA ILE A 370 -12.94 5.29 -18.34
C ILE A 370 -11.72 4.64 -17.70
N ILE A 371 -10.76 5.46 -17.27
CA ILE A 371 -9.63 5.06 -16.43
C ILE A 371 -9.86 5.61 -15.02
N VAL A 372 -9.68 4.76 -14.01
CA VAL A 372 -9.61 5.20 -12.60
C VAL A 372 -8.17 5.03 -12.12
N ILE A 373 -7.59 6.09 -11.59
CA ILE A 373 -6.26 6.10 -10.98
C ILE A 373 -6.43 6.27 -9.47
N THR A 374 -5.83 5.40 -8.67
CA THR A 374 -5.82 5.58 -7.22
C THR A 374 -4.70 6.51 -6.79
N ILE A 375 -5.05 7.70 -6.32
CA ILE A 375 -4.12 8.62 -5.66
C ILE A 375 -4.02 8.19 -4.20
N SER A 376 -3.08 7.30 -3.94
CA SER A 376 -2.98 6.53 -2.69
C SER A 376 -2.55 7.36 -1.48
N GLY A 377 -1.94 8.52 -1.72
CA GLY A 377 -1.51 9.46 -0.70
C GLY A 377 -1.14 10.82 -1.27
N ARG A 378 -0.99 11.82 -0.40
CA ARG A 378 -0.60 13.18 -0.78
C ARG A 378 0.92 13.38 -0.72
N GLY A 379 1.42 14.30 -1.55
CA GLY A 379 2.84 14.49 -1.83
C GLY A 379 3.54 15.57 -1.02
N ASP A 380 2.88 16.21 -0.04
CA ASP A 380 3.54 17.23 0.79
C ASP A 380 4.86 16.74 1.42
N LYS A 381 4.87 15.47 1.81
CA LYS A 381 6.05 14.79 2.36
C LYS A 381 7.20 14.63 1.35
N ASP A 382 6.91 14.67 0.05
CA ASP A 382 7.84 14.32 -1.03
C ASP A 382 8.41 15.56 -1.74
N CYS A 383 7.85 16.76 -1.50
CA CYS A 383 8.27 17.99 -2.18
C CYS A 383 9.78 18.24 -2.07
N ALA A 384 10.36 18.07 -0.88
CA ALA A 384 11.81 18.24 -0.69
C ALA A 384 12.64 17.20 -1.46
N GLN A 385 12.14 15.98 -1.59
CA GLN A 385 12.81 14.92 -2.34
C GLN A 385 12.74 15.17 -3.85
N ILE A 386 11.58 15.64 -4.36
CA ILE A 386 11.44 16.04 -5.76
C ILE A 386 12.33 17.23 -6.10
N ALA A 387 12.36 18.28 -5.25
CA ALA A 387 13.24 19.41 -5.42
C ALA A 387 14.72 18.98 -5.52
N ARG A 388 15.17 18.14 -4.58
CA ARG A 388 16.53 17.57 -4.60
C ARG A 388 16.81 16.78 -5.89
N TYR A 389 15.84 15.98 -6.36
CA TYR A 389 15.97 15.21 -7.61
C TYR A 389 16.15 16.15 -8.82
N ARG A 390 15.50 17.31 -8.82
CA ARG A 390 15.66 18.37 -9.84
C ARG A 390 16.86 19.28 -9.61
N GLY A 391 17.68 19.04 -8.57
CA GLY A 391 18.85 19.86 -8.24
C GLY A 391 18.52 21.15 -7.50
N GLU A 392 17.32 21.25 -6.92
CA GLU A 392 16.87 22.38 -6.10
C GLU A 392 16.97 22.05 -4.61
N ASN A 393 17.20 23.06 -3.77
CA ASN A 393 17.16 22.94 -2.31
C ASN A 393 16.11 23.88 -1.72
N ILE A 394 15.08 23.34 -1.08
CA ILE A 394 13.98 24.14 -0.52
C ILE A 394 14.22 24.58 0.94
N TYR A 395 15.36 24.24 1.51
CA TYR A 395 15.73 24.58 2.89
C TYR A 395 16.89 25.59 2.98
N GLU A 396 17.35 26.14 1.85
CA GLU A 396 18.32 27.24 1.76
C GLU A 396 17.68 28.56 1.36
#